data_50d0349f8c2031b7138049f3f982b71d
#
_entry.id   50d0349f8c2031b7138049f3f982b71d
#
_cell.length_a   1.000
_cell.length_b   1.000
_cell.length_c   1.000
_cell.angle_alpha   90.00
_cell.angle_beta   90.00
_cell.angle_gamma   90.00
#
_symmetry.space_group_name_H-M   'P 1'
#
loop_
_entity.id
_entity.type
_entity.pdbx_description
1 polymer ?
#
loop_
_entity_poly.entity_id
_entity_poly.type
_entity_poly.pdbx_seq_one_letter_code
_entity_poly.pdbx_strand_id
1 'polypeptide(L)'
;MNTRVSAFEADTIRDSDEEIVLATSRFNVDRVMQSVRNFATLSEALRILGAGVILASMSVFLLQGWNDGNDIRRYLLLLTQTGLLGAAGFAMSHLVGETKGARLFFGLALVSIPANFTILGALLYSVFQWDGGLTTYPGYADWRIDDVASIGITMGAALLVLVPVTLFCFAIMARRSAKPLSLHFLLLNALLLLPIRGSVAAGTIALAGVLYALFVMGKLTRENLALKTGEGKFALATLFIPLGITLFRSMYFYQVDSLMIAMVTMALFLAARQAAAFPDRSARLAMVLELVSWPLAMVVAIALTDAFEPAIVPGLLALVFAITY
;
A
#
# COMPACT_ATOMS: atom_id res chain seq x y z
N MET A 1 -14.63 77.92 -3.03
CA MET A 1 -15.08 76.72 -3.78
C MET A 1 -13.96 75.69 -3.92
N ASN A 2 -12.99 75.65 -2.98
CA ASN A 2 -11.79 74.83 -3.11
C ASN A 2 -11.52 73.80 -2.00
N THR A 3 -12.46 73.61 -1.07
CA THR A 3 -12.27 72.73 0.10
C THR A 3 -12.95 71.35 -0.04
N ARG A 4 -13.74 71.10 -1.07
CA ARG A 4 -14.40 69.79 -1.32
C ARG A 4 -13.60 68.85 -2.24
N VAL A 5 -12.65 69.34 -3.02
CA VAL A 5 -11.84 68.51 -3.92
C VAL A 5 -10.71 67.81 -3.18
N SER A 6 -10.14 68.42 -2.12
CA SER A 6 -9.05 67.84 -1.35
C SER A 6 -9.46 66.68 -0.43
N ALA A 7 -10.76 66.65 0.01
CA ALA A 7 -11.27 65.58 0.86
C ALA A 7 -11.56 64.29 0.05
N PHE A 8 -11.93 64.40 -1.21
CA PHE A 8 -12.24 63.28 -2.07
C PHE A 8 -10.96 62.56 -2.57
N GLU A 9 -9.88 63.34 -2.81
CA GLU A 9 -8.58 62.73 -3.14
C GLU A 9 -7.89 62.03 -1.98
N ALA A 10 -8.09 62.53 -0.74
CA ALA A 10 -7.53 61.95 0.45
C ALA A 10 -8.22 60.59 0.81
N ASP A 11 -9.53 60.45 0.54
CA ASP A 11 -10.27 59.20 0.78
C ASP A 11 -9.93 58.10 -0.24
N THR A 12 -9.75 58.51 -1.53
CA THR A 12 -9.35 57.51 -2.55
C THR A 12 -7.94 56.98 -2.40
N ILE A 13 -7.03 57.79 -1.87
CA ILE A 13 -5.66 57.36 -1.58
C ILE A 13 -5.65 56.41 -0.33
N ARG A 14 -6.49 56.67 0.61
CA ARG A 14 -6.60 55.85 1.86
C ARG A 14 -7.20 54.48 1.57
N ASP A 15 -8.23 54.39 0.73
CA ASP A 15 -8.81 53.13 0.28
C ASP A 15 -7.85 52.28 -0.53
N SER A 16 -7.04 52.89 -1.40
CA SER A 16 -6.04 52.19 -2.20
C SER A 16 -4.89 51.64 -1.33
N ASP A 17 -4.49 52.37 -0.29
CA ASP A 17 -3.46 51.89 0.64
C ASP A 17 -3.97 50.77 1.56
N GLU A 18 -5.23 50.79 1.98
CA GLU A 18 -5.85 49.70 2.73
C GLU A 18 -6.03 48.44 1.85
N GLU A 19 -6.39 48.57 0.59
CA GLU A 19 -6.53 47.45 -0.35
C GLU A 19 -5.16 46.81 -0.67
N ILE A 20 -4.10 47.61 -0.82
CA ILE A 20 -2.73 47.14 -1.01
C ILE A 20 -2.20 46.45 0.26
N VAL A 21 -2.50 46.95 1.45
CA VAL A 21 -2.12 46.32 2.72
C VAL A 21 -2.86 45.03 2.94
N LEU A 22 -4.13 44.92 2.56
CA LEU A 22 -4.92 43.68 2.61
C LEU A 22 -4.46 42.67 1.56
N ALA A 23 -4.05 43.09 0.39
CA ALA A 23 -3.52 42.20 -0.67
C ALA A 23 -2.12 41.67 -0.31
N THR A 24 -1.25 42.48 0.27
CA THR A 24 0.08 42.05 0.74
C THR A 24 0.03 41.19 2.00
N SER A 25 -1.02 41.32 2.83
CA SER A 25 -1.21 40.42 3.97
C SER A 25 -1.61 38.99 3.56
N ARG A 26 -2.14 38.80 2.36
CA ARG A 26 -2.47 37.46 1.80
C ARG A 26 -1.24 36.68 1.30
N PHE A 27 -0.15 37.35 1.01
CA PHE A 27 1.14 36.75 0.62
C PHE A 27 2.17 36.89 1.76
N ASN A 28 1.79 36.54 2.97
CA ASN A 28 2.74 36.60 4.08
C ASN A 28 3.58 35.31 4.03
N VAL A 29 4.81 35.44 3.55
CA VAL A 29 5.84 34.39 3.52
C VAL A 29 6.00 33.76 4.90
N ASP A 30 5.76 34.51 5.99
CA ASP A 30 5.77 34.00 7.34
C ASP A 30 4.65 33.02 7.62
N ARG A 31 3.46 33.15 7.00
CA ARG A 31 2.39 32.16 7.13
C ARG A 31 2.71 30.88 6.37
N VAL A 32 3.34 30.98 5.21
CA VAL A 32 3.80 29.82 4.46
C VAL A 32 4.94 29.14 5.20
N MET A 33 5.89 29.91 5.73
CA MET A 33 6.96 29.36 6.58
C MET A 33 6.44 28.81 7.91
N GLN A 34 5.46 29.44 8.52
CA GLN A 34 4.80 28.95 9.74
C GLN A 34 3.97 27.69 9.48
N SER A 35 3.32 27.60 8.30
CA SER A 35 2.63 26.37 7.85
C SER A 35 3.62 25.24 7.57
N VAL A 36 4.74 25.52 6.92
CA VAL A 36 5.82 24.55 6.69
C VAL A 36 6.49 24.16 8.01
N ARG A 37 6.67 25.09 8.93
CA ARG A 37 7.22 24.86 10.25
C ARG A 37 6.26 24.09 11.18
N ASN A 38 4.95 24.26 11.02
CA ASN A 38 3.93 23.47 11.71
C ASN A 38 3.74 22.08 11.08
N PHE A 39 4.12 21.88 9.83
CA PHE A 39 4.02 20.58 9.14
C PHE A 39 5.16 19.62 9.46
N ALA A 40 6.32 20.15 9.80
CA ALA A 40 7.47 19.34 10.17
C ALA A 40 8.05 19.85 11.48
N THR A 41 7.44 19.49 12.60
CA THR A 41 8.16 19.59 13.85
C THR A 41 9.43 18.72 13.71
N LEU A 42 10.56 19.18 14.22
CA LEU A 42 11.82 18.43 14.21
C LEU A 42 11.60 16.97 14.65
N SER A 43 10.69 16.76 15.58
CA SER A 43 10.25 15.45 16.07
C SER A 43 9.58 14.60 14.98
N GLU A 44 8.75 15.17 14.11
CA GLU A 44 8.11 14.43 13.00
C GLU A 44 9.12 14.09 11.92
N ALA A 45 10.02 15.03 11.59
CA ALA A 45 11.10 14.79 10.65
C ALA A 45 12.05 13.69 11.15
N LEU A 46 12.42 13.69 12.43
CA LEU A 46 13.24 12.64 13.04
C LEU A 46 12.55 11.27 13.07
N ARG A 47 11.24 11.24 13.29
CA ARG A 47 10.45 9.99 13.24
C ARG A 47 10.40 9.42 11.82
N ILE A 48 10.13 10.24 10.81
CA ILE A 48 10.10 9.82 9.41
C ILE A 48 11.50 9.36 8.96
N LEU A 49 12.55 10.10 9.33
CA LEU A 49 13.93 9.72 9.04
C LEU A 49 14.29 8.39 9.71
N GLY A 50 13.96 8.21 10.99
CA GLY A 50 14.20 6.98 11.73
C GLY A 50 13.45 5.78 11.11
N ALA A 51 12.19 5.98 10.72
CA ALA A 51 11.42 4.97 10.00
C ALA A 51 12.05 4.62 8.64
N GLY A 52 12.50 5.63 7.90
CA GLY A 52 13.18 5.45 6.62
C GLY A 52 14.50 4.68 6.76
N VAL A 53 15.30 4.98 7.79
CA VAL A 53 16.54 4.26 8.10
C VAL A 53 16.26 2.81 8.46
N ILE A 54 15.23 2.53 9.25
CA ILE A 54 14.84 1.15 9.59
C ILE A 54 14.43 0.38 8.33
N LEU A 55 13.57 0.97 7.49
CA LEU A 55 13.14 0.34 6.23
C LEU A 55 14.31 0.14 5.26
N ALA A 56 15.19 1.13 5.12
CA ALA A 56 16.36 1.03 4.26
C ALA A 56 17.32 -0.07 4.75
N SER A 57 17.63 -0.11 6.06
CA SER A 57 18.46 -1.15 6.66
C SER A 57 17.88 -2.54 6.44
N MET A 58 16.57 -2.67 6.59
CA MET A 58 15.83 -3.89 6.33
C MET A 58 15.93 -4.34 4.88
N SER A 59 15.76 -3.41 3.94
CA SER A 59 15.85 -3.68 2.51
C SER A 59 17.27 -4.10 2.11
N VAL A 60 18.28 -3.40 2.59
CA VAL A 60 19.70 -3.75 2.34
C VAL A 60 20.02 -5.13 2.91
N PHE A 61 19.59 -5.42 4.14
CA PHE A 61 19.79 -6.72 4.78
C PHE A 61 19.14 -7.87 3.99
N LEU A 62 17.93 -7.67 3.47
CA LEU A 62 17.24 -8.67 2.65
C LEU A 62 17.89 -8.87 1.27
N LEU A 63 18.48 -7.81 0.70
CA LEU A 63 19.13 -7.84 -0.60
C LEU A 63 20.57 -8.38 -0.54
N GLN A 64 21.23 -8.30 0.63
CA GLN A 64 22.54 -8.91 0.81
C GLN A 64 22.41 -10.44 0.72
N GLY A 65 22.85 -11.00 -0.41
CA GLY A 65 22.91 -12.45 -0.59
C GLY A 65 23.85 -13.08 0.44
N TRP A 66 23.32 -13.94 1.28
CA TRP A 66 24.10 -14.73 2.23
C TRP A 66 24.37 -16.08 1.55
N ASN A 67 25.64 -16.38 1.29
CA ASN A 67 26.04 -17.55 0.53
C ASN A 67 25.96 -18.89 1.31
N ASP A 68 25.43 -18.89 2.54
CA ASP A 68 25.52 -20.02 3.46
C ASP A 68 24.36 -21.03 3.40
N GLY A 69 23.57 -21.03 2.35
CA GLY A 69 22.67 -22.15 1.99
C GLY A 69 21.38 -22.32 2.80
N ASN A 70 21.26 -21.75 4.00
CA ASN A 70 20.04 -21.86 4.83
C ASN A 70 19.45 -20.47 5.16
N ASP A 71 18.42 -20.12 4.42
CA ASP A 71 17.77 -18.82 4.55
C ASP A 71 16.82 -18.69 5.76
N ILE A 72 16.65 -19.73 6.56
CA ILE A 72 15.80 -19.69 7.76
C ILE A 72 16.29 -18.62 8.73
N ARG A 73 17.61 -18.53 8.95
CA ARG A 73 18.19 -17.52 9.86
C ARG A 73 17.87 -16.10 9.37
N ARG A 74 18.04 -15.84 8.07
CA ARG A 74 17.67 -14.56 7.44
C ARG A 74 16.20 -14.24 7.66
N TYR A 75 15.35 -15.23 7.42
CA TYR A 75 13.92 -15.09 7.63
C TYR A 75 13.56 -14.82 9.11
N LEU A 76 14.15 -15.55 10.04
CA LEU A 76 13.90 -15.36 11.48
C LEU A 76 14.34 -13.98 11.98
N LEU A 77 15.40 -13.41 11.41
CA LEU A 77 15.80 -12.03 11.72
C LEU A 77 14.75 -11.02 11.24
N LEU A 78 14.21 -11.17 10.03
CA LEU A 78 13.10 -10.34 9.54
C LEU A 78 11.85 -10.50 10.41
N LEU A 79 11.51 -11.72 10.77
CA LEU A 79 10.38 -12.02 11.65
C LEU A 79 10.56 -11.37 13.02
N THR A 80 11.74 -11.50 13.62
CA THR A 80 12.10 -10.87 14.90
C THR A 80 11.99 -9.36 14.81
N GLN A 81 12.48 -8.75 13.74
CA GLN A 81 12.36 -7.31 13.51
C GLN A 81 10.90 -6.87 13.44
N THR A 82 10.06 -7.63 12.73
CA THR A 82 8.61 -7.36 12.67
C THR A 82 7.96 -7.45 14.05
N GLY A 83 8.32 -8.46 14.82
CA GLY A 83 7.89 -8.63 16.22
C GLY A 83 8.35 -7.48 17.11
N LEU A 84 9.61 -7.03 16.98
CA LEU A 84 10.16 -5.90 17.73
C LEU A 84 9.47 -4.57 17.37
N LEU A 85 9.13 -4.35 16.10
CA LEU A 85 8.35 -3.16 15.69
C LEU A 85 6.96 -3.17 16.35
N GLY A 86 6.29 -4.31 16.37
CA GLY A 86 5.02 -4.48 17.09
C GLY A 86 5.15 -4.26 18.59
N ALA A 87 6.17 -4.84 19.22
CA ALA A 87 6.47 -4.68 20.65
C ALA A 87 6.83 -3.23 20.99
N ALA A 88 7.65 -2.57 20.17
CA ALA A 88 7.99 -1.16 20.35
C ALA A 88 6.75 -0.26 20.26
N GLY A 89 5.87 -0.50 19.27
CA GLY A 89 4.59 0.20 19.17
C GLY A 89 3.72 0.01 20.40
N PHE A 90 3.65 -1.21 20.93
CA PHE A 90 2.93 -1.51 22.16
C PHE A 90 3.55 -0.79 23.37
N ALA A 91 4.85 -0.87 23.53
CA ALA A 91 5.58 -0.21 24.62
C ALA A 91 5.39 1.31 24.58
N MET A 92 5.52 1.93 23.39
CA MET A 92 5.27 3.37 23.21
C MET A 92 3.84 3.77 23.59
N SER A 93 2.85 2.94 23.23
CA SER A 93 1.44 3.22 23.54
C SER A 93 1.11 3.07 25.01
N HIS A 94 1.63 2.01 25.69
CA HIS A 94 1.22 1.65 27.06
C HIS A 94 2.18 2.16 28.13
N LEU A 95 3.51 2.16 27.89
CA LEU A 95 4.50 2.57 28.88
C LEU A 95 4.83 4.06 28.81
N VAL A 96 4.92 4.59 27.59
CA VAL A 96 5.31 5.99 27.38
C VAL A 96 4.10 6.91 27.20
N GLY A 97 2.93 6.34 26.82
CA GLY A 97 1.72 7.11 26.56
C GLY A 97 1.79 7.92 25.25
N GLU A 98 2.80 7.66 24.39
CA GLU A 98 2.96 8.36 23.12
C GLU A 98 2.21 7.67 21.99
N THR A 99 1.08 8.24 21.59
CA THR A 99 0.21 7.64 20.57
C THR A 99 0.74 7.83 19.13
N LYS A 100 1.42 8.95 18.82
CA LYS A 100 1.92 9.23 17.48
C LYS A 100 3.09 8.31 17.11
N GLY A 101 4.06 8.13 18.01
CA GLY A 101 5.17 7.19 17.82
C GLY A 101 4.70 5.74 17.74
N ALA A 102 3.78 5.34 18.61
CA ALA A 102 3.17 4.01 18.58
C ALA A 102 2.55 3.68 17.21
N ARG A 103 1.77 4.60 16.63
CA ARG A 103 1.14 4.43 15.30
C ARG A 103 2.15 4.26 14.18
N LEU A 104 3.29 4.97 14.25
CA LEU A 104 4.36 4.81 13.28
C LEU A 104 4.95 3.40 13.33
N PHE A 105 5.29 2.89 14.52
CA PHE A 105 5.82 1.54 14.68
C PHE A 105 4.82 0.47 14.24
N PHE A 106 3.54 0.63 14.56
CA PHE A 106 2.50 -0.27 14.07
C PHE A 106 2.30 -0.21 12.55
N GLY A 107 2.41 0.99 11.96
CA GLY A 107 2.38 1.16 10.51
C GLY A 107 3.54 0.42 9.84
N LEU A 108 4.77 0.56 10.36
CA LEU A 108 5.95 -0.17 9.88
C LEU A 108 5.80 -1.67 10.04
N ALA A 109 5.27 -2.15 11.18
CA ALA A 109 4.98 -3.55 11.40
C ALA A 109 3.98 -4.09 10.37
N LEU A 110 2.87 -3.37 10.10
CA LEU A 110 1.89 -3.75 9.08
C LEU A 110 2.49 -3.83 7.67
N VAL A 111 3.40 -2.91 7.31
CA VAL A 111 4.08 -2.94 6.00
C VAL A 111 5.07 -4.11 5.92
N SER A 112 5.70 -4.52 7.03
CA SER A 112 6.66 -5.63 7.04
C SER A 112 5.99 -7.01 7.01
N ILE A 113 4.72 -7.15 7.40
CA ILE A 113 4.00 -8.42 7.39
C ILE A 113 3.90 -9.04 5.98
N PRO A 114 3.48 -8.32 4.92
CA PRO A 114 3.49 -8.86 3.56
C PRO A 114 4.85 -9.32 3.07
N ALA A 115 5.94 -8.65 3.48
CA ALA A 115 7.29 -9.09 3.16
C ALA A 115 7.60 -10.46 3.81
N ASN A 116 7.21 -10.65 5.08
CA ASN A 116 7.34 -11.96 5.74
C ASN A 116 6.58 -13.06 4.99
N PHE A 117 5.33 -12.82 4.62
CA PHE A 117 4.53 -13.79 3.86
C PHE A 117 5.13 -14.06 2.47
N THR A 118 5.71 -13.07 1.82
CA THR A 118 6.35 -13.22 0.51
C THR A 118 7.56 -14.15 0.59
N ILE A 119 8.40 -13.98 1.62
CA ILE A 119 9.58 -14.82 1.83
C ILE A 119 9.18 -16.23 2.26
N LEU A 120 8.19 -16.36 3.15
CA LEU A 120 7.62 -17.67 3.48
C LEU A 120 7.11 -18.41 2.24
N GLY A 121 6.42 -17.70 1.34
CA GLY A 121 5.96 -18.27 0.08
C GLY A 121 7.12 -18.72 -0.83
N ALA A 122 8.24 -17.99 -0.83
CA ALA A 122 9.44 -18.39 -1.56
C ALA A 122 10.10 -19.64 -0.94
N LEU A 123 10.24 -19.68 0.39
CA LEU A 123 10.74 -20.86 1.11
C LEU A 123 9.83 -22.07 0.90
N LEU A 124 8.53 -21.90 0.94
CA LEU A 124 7.55 -22.96 0.69
C LEU A 124 7.69 -23.51 -0.75
N TYR A 125 7.83 -22.62 -1.73
CA TYR A 125 8.06 -23.02 -3.12
C TYR A 125 9.36 -23.79 -3.29
N SER A 126 10.45 -23.40 -2.63
CA SER A 126 11.75 -24.08 -2.73
C SER A 126 11.70 -25.53 -2.28
N VAL A 127 10.87 -25.85 -1.27
CA VAL A 127 10.69 -27.22 -0.79
C VAL A 127 9.89 -28.09 -1.73
N PHE A 128 8.80 -27.53 -2.27
CA PHE A 128 7.86 -28.32 -3.03
C PHE A 128 8.10 -28.27 -4.55
N GLN A 129 8.77 -27.25 -5.05
CA GLN A 129 9.11 -27.05 -6.47
C GLN A 129 7.98 -27.39 -7.44
N TRP A 130 6.80 -26.82 -7.18
CA TRP A 130 5.54 -27.18 -7.83
C TRP A 130 5.53 -27.08 -9.35
N ASP A 131 6.39 -26.24 -9.94
CA ASP A 131 6.46 -26.02 -11.39
C ASP A 131 7.78 -26.55 -12.02
N GLY A 132 8.35 -27.62 -11.46
CA GLY A 132 9.47 -28.33 -12.09
C GLY A 132 10.84 -27.70 -11.92
N GLY A 133 11.03 -26.84 -10.95
CA GLY A 133 12.33 -26.29 -10.58
C GLY A 133 12.36 -24.77 -10.39
N LEU A 134 13.36 -24.33 -9.65
CA LEU A 134 13.67 -22.91 -9.52
C LEU A 134 14.20 -22.42 -10.86
N THR A 135 13.40 -21.65 -11.58
CA THR A 135 13.94 -20.85 -12.69
C THR A 135 14.99 -19.90 -12.14
N THR A 136 15.91 -19.45 -12.99
CA THR A 136 17.03 -18.57 -12.63
C THR A 136 16.55 -17.26 -11.98
N TYR A 137 16.28 -17.31 -10.68
CA TYR A 137 16.03 -16.11 -9.90
C TYR A 137 17.33 -15.38 -9.58
N PRO A 138 17.32 -14.05 -9.49
CA PRO A 138 18.44 -13.32 -8.93
C PRO A 138 18.75 -13.82 -7.51
N GLY A 139 20.03 -13.92 -7.15
CA GLY A 139 20.45 -14.49 -5.85
C GLY A 139 19.82 -13.84 -4.62
N TYR A 140 19.40 -12.57 -4.70
CA TYR A 140 18.66 -11.90 -3.62
C TYR A 140 17.21 -12.40 -3.45
N ALA A 141 16.64 -13.02 -4.46
CA ALA A 141 15.28 -13.58 -4.46
C ALA A 141 15.26 -15.12 -4.38
N ASP A 142 16.41 -15.76 -4.42
CA ASP A 142 16.57 -17.21 -4.28
C ASP A 142 16.62 -17.59 -2.80
N TRP A 143 15.45 -17.89 -2.24
CA TRP A 143 15.28 -18.31 -0.85
C TRP A 143 15.12 -19.81 -0.79
N ARG A 144 15.99 -20.51 -0.06
CA ARG A 144 16.05 -21.97 0.01
C ARG A 144 15.92 -22.49 1.43
N ILE A 145 15.29 -23.65 1.53
CA ILE A 145 15.19 -24.46 2.73
C ILE A 145 15.28 -25.93 2.32
N ASP A 146 15.96 -26.75 3.13
CA ASP A 146 16.32 -28.11 2.73
C ASP A 146 15.26 -29.16 3.05
N ASP A 147 14.38 -28.89 4.03
CA ASP A 147 13.42 -29.90 4.49
C ASP A 147 12.03 -29.36 4.87
N VAL A 148 11.03 -30.25 4.76
CA VAL A 148 9.62 -29.95 5.03
C VAL A 148 9.37 -29.65 6.53
N ALA A 149 10.11 -30.28 7.43
CA ALA A 149 9.90 -30.06 8.87
C ALA A 149 10.34 -28.67 9.28
N SER A 150 11.47 -28.20 8.75
CA SER A 150 11.99 -26.84 8.96
C SER A 150 11.04 -25.76 8.44
N ILE A 151 10.41 -25.96 7.26
CA ILE A 151 9.42 -25.00 6.78
C ILE A 151 8.16 -24.99 7.66
N GLY A 152 7.72 -26.16 8.14
CA GLY A 152 6.58 -26.27 9.05
C GLY A 152 6.81 -25.53 10.37
N ILE A 153 7.98 -25.69 10.98
CA ILE A 153 8.37 -24.99 12.22
C ILE A 153 8.47 -23.48 11.96
N THR A 154 9.09 -23.08 10.86
CA THR A 154 9.26 -21.68 10.48
C THR A 154 7.92 -21.00 10.23
N MET A 155 7.00 -21.67 9.56
CA MET A 155 5.63 -21.19 9.33
C MET A 155 4.85 -21.06 10.65
N GLY A 156 4.97 -22.05 11.54
CA GLY A 156 4.37 -22.01 12.87
C GLY A 156 4.87 -20.81 13.68
N ALA A 157 6.19 -20.59 13.72
CA ALA A 157 6.81 -19.44 14.37
C ALA A 157 6.34 -18.11 13.76
N ALA A 158 6.26 -18.04 12.43
CA ALA A 158 5.76 -16.88 11.74
C ALA A 158 4.32 -16.54 12.12
N LEU A 159 3.41 -17.49 12.08
CA LEU A 159 2.01 -17.27 12.44
C LEU A 159 1.86 -16.84 13.90
N LEU A 160 2.68 -17.42 14.81
CA LEU A 160 2.68 -17.08 16.22
C LEU A 160 3.08 -15.62 16.49
N VAL A 161 3.89 -15.02 15.63
CA VAL A 161 4.29 -13.60 15.71
C VAL A 161 3.38 -12.72 14.89
N LEU A 162 3.14 -13.05 13.61
CA LEU A 162 2.46 -12.16 12.66
C LEU A 162 0.97 -11.99 12.96
N VAL A 163 0.29 -13.04 13.45
CA VAL A 163 -1.14 -12.95 13.78
C VAL A 163 -1.40 -12.00 14.96
N PRO A 164 -0.75 -12.14 16.12
CA PRO A 164 -0.92 -11.17 17.20
C PRO A 164 -0.51 -9.75 16.82
N VAL A 165 0.63 -9.58 16.14
CA VAL A 165 1.07 -8.26 15.70
C VAL A 165 0.01 -7.60 14.79
N THR A 166 -0.56 -8.34 13.83
CA THR A 166 -1.65 -7.85 12.98
C THR A 166 -2.86 -7.40 13.79
N LEU A 167 -3.30 -8.23 14.73
CA LEU A 167 -4.46 -7.93 15.59
C LEU A 167 -4.22 -6.68 16.43
N PHE A 168 -3.05 -6.53 17.03
CA PHE A 168 -2.69 -5.35 17.83
C PHE A 168 -2.60 -4.09 16.97
N CYS A 169 -1.97 -4.16 15.79
CA CYS A 169 -1.88 -3.03 14.89
C CYS A 169 -3.26 -2.48 14.52
N PHE A 170 -4.17 -3.35 14.07
CA PHE A 170 -5.52 -2.90 13.72
C PHE A 170 -6.37 -2.53 14.93
N ALA A 171 -6.15 -3.14 16.12
CA ALA A 171 -6.84 -2.75 17.35
C ALA A 171 -6.54 -1.29 17.75
N ILE A 172 -5.34 -0.80 17.44
CA ILE A 172 -4.95 0.59 17.73
C ILE A 172 -5.37 1.53 16.60
N MET A 173 -5.23 1.13 15.34
CA MET A 173 -5.52 1.99 14.20
C MET A 173 -7.02 2.09 13.86
N ALA A 174 -7.76 0.99 14.00
CA ALA A 174 -9.17 0.88 13.60
C ALA A 174 -9.96 -0.01 14.56
N ARG A 175 -9.99 0.35 15.85
CA ARG A 175 -10.50 -0.47 16.96
C ARG A 175 -11.82 -1.20 16.68
N ARG A 176 -12.82 -0.49 16.11
CA ARG A 176 -14.15 -1.06 15.81
C ARG A 176 -14.13 -2.09 14.69
N SER A 177 -13.20 -1.98 13.75
CA SER A 177 -13.05 -2.86 12.60
C SER A 177 -11.79 -3.73 12.68
N ALA A 178 -11.13 -3.80 13.86
CA ALA A 178 -9.85 -4.49 14.01
C ALA A 178 -9.93 -5.97 13.60
N LYS A 179 -10.91 -6.72 14.12
CA LYS A 179 -11.07 -8.15 13.81
C LYS A 179 -11.32 -8.41 12.32
N PRO A 180 -12.32 -7.79 11.66
CA PRO A 180 -12.53 -8.03 10.24
C PRO A 180 -11.35 -7.54 9.39
N LEU A 181 -10.74 -6.38 9.68
CA LEU A 181 -9.56 -5.92 8.94
C LEU A 181 -8.38 -6.89 9.08
N SER A 182 -8.09 -7.37 10.30
CA SER A 182 -7.03 -8.34 10.53
C SER A 182 -7.27 -9.63 9.76
N LEU A 183 -8.49 -10.15 9.78
CA LEU A 183 -8.85 -11.37 9.06
C LEU A 183 -8.63 -11.20 7.54
N HIS A 184 -9.19 -10.15 6.97
CA HIS A 184 -9.07 -9.89 5.53
C HIS A 184 -7.62 -9.59 5.13
N PHE A 185 -6.88 -8.86 5.95
CA PHE A 185 -5.47 -8.60 5.72
C PHE A 185 -4.64 -9.89 5.73
N LEU A 186 -4.84 -10.77 6.71
CA LEU A 186 -4.15 -12.07 6.77
C LEU A 186 -4.54 -12.98 5.61
N LEU A 187 -5.82 -13.00 5.20
CA LEU A 187 -6.27 -13.76 4.03
C LEU A 187 -5.60 -13.27 2.74
N LEU A 188 -5.50 -11.95 2.54
CA LEU A 188 -4.81 -11.38 1.37
C LEU A 188 -3.29 -11.67 1.41
N ASN A 189 -2.68 -11.67 2.60
CA ASN A 189 -1.29 -12.07 2.76
C ASN A 189 -1.09 -13.58 2.51
N ALA A 190 -2.07 -14.42 2.85
CA ALA A 190 -2.01 -15.86 2.57
C ALA A 190 -1.93 -16.16 1.05
N LEU A 191 -2.40 -15.27 0.18
CA LEU A 191 -2.20 -15.40 -1.27
C LEU A 191 -0.72 -15.39 -1.66
N LEU A 192 0.14 -14.71 -0.88
CA LEU A 192 1.59 -14.67 -1.09
C LEU A 192 2.28 -16.01 -0.80
N LEU A 193 1.63 -16.87 0.01
CA LEU A 193 2.12 -18.22 0.31
C LEU A 193 1.87 -19.20 -0.83
N LEU A 194 0.93 -18.89 -1.73
CA LEU A 194 0.59 -19.80 -2.82
C LEU A 194 1.82 -20.01 -3.72
N PRO A 195 2.25 -21.25 -3.92
CA PRO A 195 3.45 -21.58 -4.70
C PRO A 195 3.18 -21.57 -6.21
N ILE A 196 2.15 -20.88 -6.66
CA ILE A 196 1.72 -20.80 -8.05
C ILE A 196 2.52 -19.71 -8.74
N ARG A 197 3.21 -20.07 -9.82
CA ARG A 197 4.08 -19.18 -10.60
C ARG A 197 3.76 -19.16 -12.10
N GLY A 198 2.78 -19.94 -12.53
CA GLY A 198 2.25 -19.85 -13.90
C GLY A 198 1.64 -18.48 -14.15
N SER A 199 1.91 -17.90 -15.33
CA SER A 199 1.49 -16.53 -15.69
C SER A 199 0.00 -16.29 -15.54
N VAL A 200 -0.83 -17.15 -16.14
CA VAL A 200 -2.31 -17.05 -16.10
C VAL A 200 -2.82 -17.19 -14.67
N ALA A 201 -2.32 -18.16 -13.91
CA ALA A 201 -2.77 -18.41 -12.55
C ALA A 201 -2.37 -17.26 -11.62
N ALA A 202 -1.17 -16.70 -11.77
CA ALA A 202 -0.72 -15.53 -11.02
C ALA A 202 -1.57 -14.29 -11.32
N GLY A 203 -1.90 -14.05 -12.59
CA GLY A 203 -2.79 -12.97 -13.01
C GLY A 203 -4.21 -13.13 -12.46
N THR A 204 -4.74 -14.35 -12.49
CA THR A 204 -6.07 -14.69 -11.93
C THR A 204 -6.12 -14.44 -10.41
N ILE A 205 -5.10 -14.88 -9.68
CA ILE A 205 -4.99 -14.66 -8.22
C ILE A 205 -4.92 -13.17 -7.90
N ALA A 206 -4.13 -12.42 -8.67
CA ALA A 206 -3.99 -10.98 -8.49
C ALA A 206 -5.33 -10.25 -8.73
N LEU A 207 -6.02 -10.58 -9.83
CA LEU A 207 -7.34 -10.00 -10.15
C LEU A 207 -8.38 -10.37 -9.09
N ALA A 208 -8.49 -11.64 -8.73
CA ALA A 208 -9.43 -12.11 -7.70
C ALA A 208 -9.14 -11.46 -6.34
N GLY A 209 -7.86 -11.32 -5.96
CA GLY A 209 -7.44 -10.65 -4.74
C GLY A 209 -7.83 -9.16 -4.72
N VAL A 210 -7.66 -8.44 -5.82
CA VAL A 210 -8.09 -7.04 -5.94
C VAL A 210 -9.61 -6.92 -5.85
N LEU A 211 -10.36 -7.74 -6.58
CA LEU A 211 -11.84 -7.75 -6.50
C LEU A 211 -12.32 -8.01 -5.07
N TYR A 212 -11.70 -8.97 -4.40
CA TYR A 212 -11.99 -9.27 -2.99
C TYR A 212 -11.68 -8.08 -2.07
N ALA A 213 -10.51 -7.45 -2.22
CA ALA A 213 -10.13 -6.27 -1.42
C ALA A 213 -11.09 -5.10 -1.64
N LEU A 214 -11.50 -4.84 -2.88
CA LEU A 214 -12.47 -3.80 -3.23
C LEU A 214 -13.84 -4.08 -2.62
N PHE A 215 -14.31 -5.32 -2.69
CA PHE A 215 -15.57 -5.74 -2.06
C PHE A 215 -15.53 -5.54 -0.54
N VAL A 216 -14.47 -6.01 0.12
CA VAL A 216 -14.25 -5.85 1.57
C VAL A 216 -14.20 -4.38 1.96
N MET A 217 -13.44 -3.57 1.22
CA MET A 217 -13.33 -2.13 1.47
C MET A 217 -14.70 -1.46 1.36
N GLY A 218 -15.47 -1.77 0.32
CA GLY A 218 -16.82 -1.23 0.13
C GLY A 218 -17.76 -1.62 1.26
N LYS A 219 -17.73 -2.87 1.73
CA LYS A 219 -18.52 -3.36 2.85
C LYS A 219 -18.14 -2.67 4.16
N LEU A 220 -16.86 -2.71 4.52
CA LEU A 220 -16.38 -2.17 5.81
C LEU A 220 -16.58 -0.66 5.92
N THR A 221 -16.43 0.10 4.83
CA THR A 221 -16.65 1.56 4.84
C THR A 221 -18.12 1.95 4.97
N ARG A 222 -19.05 1.09 4.53
CA ARG A 222 -20.49 1.28 4.76
C ARG A 222 -20.87 0.97 6.21
N GLU A 223 -20.29 -0.06 6.80
CA GLU A 223 -20.58 -0.49 8.17
C GLU A 223 -19.93 0.43 9.23
N ASN A 224 -18.78 1.03 8.93
CA ASN A 224 -18.05 1.87 9.87
C ASN A 224 -17.50 3.14 9.25
N LEU A 225 -18.18 4.26 9.52
CA LEU A 225 -17.80 5.60 9.05
C LEU A 225 -16.41 6.05 9.56
N ALA A 226 -15.93 5.51 10.70
CA ALA A 226 -14.60 5.83 11.20
C ALA A 226 -13.47 5.40 10.23
N LEU A 227 -13.73 4.44 9.32
CA LEU A 227 -12.77 4.06 8.29
C LEU A 227 -12.60 5.14 7.19
N LYS A 228 -13.43 6.16 7.16
CA LYS A 228 -13.26 7.32 6.28
C LYS A 228 -12.27 8.35 6.82
N THR A 229 -11.85 8.25 8.10
CA THR A 229 -10.79 9.10 8.67
C THR A 229 -9.43 8.78 8.05
N GLY A 230 -8.44 9.67 8.24
CA GLY A 230 -7.09 9.44 7.71
C GLY A 230 -6.47 8.11 8.14
N GLU A 231 -6.64 7.73 9.42
CA GLU A 231 -6.14 6.47 9.97
C GLU A 231 -6.89 5.26 9.42
N GLY A 232 -8.22 5.38 9.29
CA GLY A 232 -9.03 4.33 8.69
C GLY A 232 -8.72 4.12 7.21
N LYS A 233 -8.47 5.20 6.45
CA LYS A 233 -8.01 5.13 5.05
C LYS A 233 -6.65 4.44 4.94
N PHE A 234 -5.71 4.75 5.85
CA PHE A 234 -4.42 4.06 5.90
C PHE A 234 -4.60 2.56 6.20
N ALA A 235 -5.42 2.21 7.20
CA ALA A 235 -5.71 0.82 7.53
C ALA A 235 -6.35 0.05 6.35
N LEU A 236 -7.24 0.68 5.58
CA LEU A 236 -7.79 0.10 4.35
C LEU A 236 -6.74 -0.03 3.24
N ALA A 237 -5.85 0.97 3.09
CA ALA A 237 -4.79 0.96 2.08
C ALA A 237 -3.81 -0.20 2.31
N THR A 238 -3.57 -0.62 3.56
CA THR A 238 -2.70 -1.76 3.86
C THR A 238 -3.20 -3.08 3.27
N LEU A 239 -4.50 -3.23 3.01
CA LEU A 239 -5.07 -4.41 2.33
C LEU A 239 -4.53 -4.58 0.90
N PHE A 240 -4.10 -3.49 0.27
CA PHE A 240 -3.56 -3.51 -1.09
C PHE A 240 -2.07 -3.80 -1.16
N ILE A 241 -1.33 -3.75 -0.03
CA ILE A 241 0.12 -4.02 -0.02
C ILE A 241 0.44 -5.44 -0.50
N PRO A 242 -0.18 -6.52 0.05
CA PRO A 242 0.08 -7.87 -0.42
C PRO A 242 -0.29 -8.06 -1.90
N LEU A 243 -1.34 -7.39 -2.37
CA LEU A 243 -1.74 -7.41 -3.78
C LEU A 243 -0.72 -6.70 -4.67
N GLY A 244 -0.21 -5.53 -4.24
CA GLY A 244 0.85 -4.83 -4.92
C GLY A 244 2.12 -5.69 -5.06
N ILE A 245 2.50 -6.41 -4.00
CA ILE A 245 3.63 -7.35 -4.03
C ILE A 245 3.33 -8.51 -4.98
N THR A 246 2.12 -9.07 -4.97
CA THR A 246 1.71 -10.14 -5.89
C THR A 246 1.82 -9.67 -7.34
N LEU A 247 1.30 -8.48 -7.65
CA LEU A 247 1.38 -7.88 -8.98
C LEU A 247 2.83 -7.66 -9.41
N PHE A 248 3.64 -7.04 -8.56
CA PHE A 248 5.06 -6.79 -8.84
C PHE A 248 5.82 -8.10 -9.09
N ARG A 249 5.64 -9.09 -8.19
CA ARG A 249 6.28 -10.41 -8.32
C ARG A 249 5.88 -11.09 -9.62
N SER A 250 4.62 -11.03 -9.99
CA SER A 250 4.09 -11.64 -11.20
C SER A 250 4.68 -11.02 -12.48
N MET A 251 4.81 -9.70 -12.49
CA MET A 251 5.37 -8.97 -13.64
C MET A 251 6.90 -9.09 -13.75
N TYR A 252 7.59 -9.24 -12.64
CA TYR A 252 9.06 -9.20 -12.60
C TYR A 252 9.73 -10.57 -12.66
N PHE A 253 9.13 -11.60 -12.04
CA PHE A 253 9.77 -12.90 -11.90
C PHE A 253 9.15 -14.02 -12.74
N TYR A 254 7.95 -13.83 -13.29
CA TYR A 254 7.28 -14.87 -14.05
C TYR A 254 7.33 -14.60 -15.55
N GLN A 255 7.08 -15.63 -16.35
CA GLN A 255 6.83 -15.40 -17.76
C GLN A 255 5.55 -14.60 -17.92
N VAL A 256 5.66 -13.48 -18.63
CA VAL A 256 4.54 -12.57 -18.86
C VAL A 256 3.93 -12.92 -20.21
N ASP A 257 2.64 -13.28 -20.19
CA ASP A 257 1.82 -13.45 -21.38
C ASP A 257 0.73 -12.38 -21.47
N SER A 258 0.10 -12.27 -22.62
CA SER A 258 -0.91 -11.26 -22.90
C SER A 258 -2.12 -11.36 -21.96
N LEU A 259 -2.54 -12.59 -21.63
CA LEU A 259 -3.66 -12.80 -20.73
C LEU A 259 -3.33 -12.36 -19.29
N MET A 260 -2.10 -12.62 -18.84
CA MET A 260 -1.64 -12.13 -17.55
C MET A 260 -1.60 -10.60 -17.53
N ILE A 261 -1.08 -9.96 -18.59
CA ILE A 261 -1.10 -8.49 -18.72
C ILE A 261 -2.53 -7.97 -18.64
N ALA A 262 -3.47 -8.59 -19.35
CA ALA A 262 -4.88 -8.20 -19.31
C ALA A 262 -5.46 -8.27 -17.88
N MET A 263 -5.22 -9.37 -17.15
CA MET A 263 -5.72 -9.53 -15.78
C MET A 263 -5.10 -8.57 -14.79
N VAL A 264 -3.78 -8.35 -14.86
CA VAL A 264 -3.06 -7.42 -13.97
C VAL A 264 -3.49 -5.97 -14.23
N THR A 265 -3.55 -5.56 -15.49
CA THR A 265 -3.99 -4.20 -15.84
C THR A 265 -5.46 -3.96 -15.54
N MET A 266 -6.31 -5.00 -15.67
CA MET A 266 -7.70 -4.96 -15.22
C MET A 266 -7.78 -4.73 -13.70
N ALA A 267 -7.00 -5.45 -12.91
CA ALA A 267 -6.95 -5.27 -11.46
C ALA A 267 -6.56 -3.83 -11.08
N LEU A 268 -5.54 -3.27 -11.74
CA LEU A 268 -5.10 -1.89 -11.55
C LEU A 268 -6.17 -0.87 -12.00
N PHE A 269 -6.83 -1.12 -13.13
CA PHE A 269 -7.93 -0.30 -13.61
C PHE A 269 -9.08 -0.23 -12.60
N LEU A 270 -9.54 -1.39 -12.11
CA LEU A 270 -10.61 -1.45 -11.12
C LEU A 270 -10.21 -0.77 -9.81
N ALA A 271 -8.97 -0.95 -9.34
CA ALA A 271 -8.47 -0.27 -8.16
C ALA A 271 -8.42 1.26 -8.35
N ALA A 272 -7.97 1.74 -9.52
CA ALA A 272 -7.95 3.17 -9.85
C ALA A 272 -9.36 3.76 -9.91
N ARG A 273 -10.31 3.08 -10.55
CA ARG A 273 -11.73 3.51 -10.62
C ARG A 273 -12.37 3.58 -9.24
N GLN A 274 -12.17 2.57 -8.41
CA GLN A 274 -12.69 2.57 -7.05
C GLN A 274 -12.05 3.66 -6.17
N ALA A 275 -10.74 3.86 -6.28
CA ALA A 275 -10.05 4.95 -5.61
C ALA A 275 -10.55 6.30 -6.13
N ALA A 276 -10.85 6.41 -7.44
CA ALA A 276 -11.50 7.56 -8.04
C ALA A 276 -12.93 7.77 -7.54
N ALA A 277 -13.68 6.79 -7.16
CA ALA A 277 -15.03 6.89 -6.61
C ALA A 277 -15.10 7.10 -5.09
N PHE A 278 -13.95 7.05 -4.37
CA PHE A 278 -13.92 7.17 -2.92
C PHE A 278 -14.32 8.59 -2.46
N PRO A 279 -15.25 8.75 -1.50
CA PRO A 279 -15.64 10.06 -0.98
C PRO A 279 -14.48 10.77 -0.26
N ASP A 280 -14.53 12.09 -0.14
CA ASP A 280 -13.56 12.96 0.56
C ASP A 280 -12.13 12.99 -0.03
N ARG A 281 -11.97 12.72 -1.32
CA ARG A 281 -10.69 12.89 -2.02
C ARG A 281 -10.53 14.30 -2.57
N SER A 282 -9.27 14.70 -2.80
CA SER A 282 -9.01 15.94 -3.53
C SER A 282 -9.41 15.80 -5.01
N ALA A 283 -9.97 16.87 -5.59
CA ALA A 283 -10.35 16.89 -7.01
C ALA A 283 -9.16 16.57 -7.93
N ARG A 284 -7.94 17.00 -7.57
CA ARG A 284 -6.71 16.68 -8.30
C ARG A 284 -6.42 15.19 -8.33
N LEU A 285 -6.53 14.51 -7.19
CA LEU A 285 -6.30 13.06 -7.13
C LEU A 285 -7.35 12.31 -7.94
N ALA A 286 -8.61 12.73 -7.88
CA ALA A 286 -9.67 12.18 -8.70
C ALA A 286 -9.35 12.25 -10.19
N MET A 287 -8.97 13.44 -10.66
CA MET A 287 -8.62 13.68 -12.06
C MET A 287 -7.40 12.86 -12.51
N VAL A 288 -6.37 12.74 -11.66
CA VAL A 288 -5.20 11.90 -11.97
C VAL A 288 -5.59 10.42 -12.08
N LEU A 289 -6.41 9.91 -11.16
CA LEU A 289 -6.86 8.52 -11.19
C LEU A 289 -7.76 8.21 -12.40
N GLU A 290 -8.62 9.15 -12.78
CA GLU A 290 -9.40 9.04 -14.02
C GLU A 290 -8.50 9.07 -15.25
N LEU A 291 -7.54 10.00 -15.32
CA LEU A 291 -6.59 10.06 -16.43
C LEU A 291 -5.78 8.77 -16.56
N VAL A 292 -5.33 8.18 -15.44
CA VAL A 292 -4.59 6.90 -15.43
C VAL A 292 -5.49 5.72 -15.82
N SER A 293 -6.79 5.76 -15.55
CA SER A 293 -7.70 4.67 -15.89
C SER A 293 -7.86 4.46 -17.40
N TRP A 294 -7.75 5.51 -18.22
CA TRP A 294 -7.85 5.42 -19.69
C TRP A 294 -6.74 4.57 -20.32
N PRO A 295 -5.44 4.84 -20.10
CA PRO A 295 -4.39 4.00 -20.64
C PRO A 295 -4.44 2.56 -20.09
N LEU A 296 -4.85 2.36 -18.84
CA LEU A 296 -5.06 1.01 -18.31
C LEU A 296 -6.14 0.25 -19.06
N ALA A 297 -7.29 0.89 -19.34
CA ALA A 297 -8.36 0.28 -20.14
C ALA A 297 -7.88 -0.05 -21.56
N MET A 298 -7.07 0.82 -22.18
CA MET A 298 -6.49 0.59 -23.49
C MET A 298 -5.53 -0.62 -23.49
N VAL A 299 -4.66 -0.74 -22.47
CA VAL A 299 -3.77 -1.90 -22.33
C VAL A 299 -4.56 -3.19 -22.13
N VAL A 300 -5.64 -3.17 -21.34
CA VAL A 300 -6.54 -4.32 -21.21
C VAL A 300 -7.10 -4.72 -22.55
N ALA A 301 -7.61 -3.77 -23.35
CA ALA A 301 -8.18 -4.06 -24.67
C ALA A 301 -7.14 -4.67 -25.61
N ILE A 302 -5.94 -4.11 -25.69
CA ILE A 302 -4.84 -4.61 -26.54
C ILE A 302 -4.43 -6.02 -26.08
N ALA A 303 -4.22 -6.23 -24.79
CA ALA A 303 -3.81 -7.52 -24.26
C ALA A 303 -4.89 -8.62 -24.46
N LEU A 304 -6.18 -8.27 -24.39
CA LEU A 304 -7.27 -9.20 -24.69
C LEU A 304 -7.33 -9.53 -26.19
N THR A 305 -7.06 -8.57 -27.09
CA THR A 305 -7.04 -8.84 -28.54
C THR A 305 -5.87 -9.74 -28.93
N ASP A 306 -4.77 -9.70 -28.19
CA ASP A 306 -3.62 -10.59 -28.42
C ASP A 306 -3.84 -11.99 -27.81
N ALA A 307 -4.59 -12.08 -26.70
CA ALA A 307 -4.83 -13.33 -26.00
C ALA A 307 -6.00 -14.16 -26.54
N PHE A 308 -6.97 -13.53 -27.19
CA PHE A 308 -8.22 -14.17 -27.63
C PHE A 308 -8.54 -13.88 -29.10
N GLU A 309 -9.35 -14.75 -29.69
CA GLU A 309 -9.88 -14.52 -31.04
C GLU A 309 -10.66 -13.20 -31.12
N PRO A 310 -10.50 -12.42 -32.19
CA PRO A 310 -11.13 -11.09 -32.34
C PRO A 310 -12.65 -11.09 -32.17
N ALA A 311 -13.32 -12.20 -32.44
CA ALA A 311 -14.77 -12.30 -32.30
C ALA A 311 -15.27 -12.24 -30.84
N ILE A 312 -14.46 -12.64 -29.87
CA ILE A 312 -14.82 -12.73 -28.45
C ILE A 312 -14.51 -11.42 -27.71
N VAL A 313 -13.49 -10.67 -28.18
CA VAL A 313 -12.98 -9.48 -27.50
C VAL A 313 -14.02 -8.37 -27.27
N PRO A 314 -14.92 -8.04 -28.24
CA PRO A 314 -15.94 -7.02 -28.00
C PRO A 314 -16.88 -7.39 -26.84
N GLY A 315 -17.24 -8.67 -26.72
CA GLY A 315 -18.08 -9.17 -25.61
C GLY A 315 -17.39 -9.05 -24.26
N LEU A 316 -16.09 -9.40 -24.18
CA LEU A 316 -15.29 -9.25 -22.95
C LEU A 316 -15.13 -7.78 -22.56
N LEU A 317 -14.86 -6.89 -23.49
CA LEU A 317 -14.77 -5.45 -23.25
C LEU A 317 -16.10 -4.86 -22.80
N ALA A 318 -17.22 -5.26 -23.45
CA ALA A 318 -18.55 -4.83 -23.03
C ALA A 318 -18.87 -5.28 -21.60
N LEU A 319 -18.49 -6.51 -21.21
CA LEU A 319 -18.64 -7.01 -19.84
C LEU A 319 -17.81 -6.18 -18.84
N VAL A 320 -16.57 -5.87 -19.19
CA VAL A 320 -15.69 -5.04 -18.36
C VAL A 320 -16.30 -3.65 -18.14
N PHE A 321 -16.76 -3.01 -19.22
CA PHE A 321 -17.41 -1.71 -19.12
C PHE A 321 -18.70 -1.77 -18.31
N ALA A 322 -19.53 -2.80 -18.48
CA ALA A 322 -20.78 -2.97 -17.72
C ALA A 322 -20.55 -3.17 -16.21
N ILE A 323 -19.40 -3.74 -15.81
CA ILE A 323 -19.05 -3.90 -14.39
C ILE A 323 -18.51 -2.58 -13.78
N THR A 324 -17.97 -1.70 -14.60
CA THR A 324 -17.26 -0.48 -14.15
C THR A 324 -18.10 0.79 -14.25
N TYR A 325 -19.19 0.78 -14.98
CA TYR A 325 -20.15 1.88 -15.17
C TYR A 325 -21.56 1.49 -14.78
#